data_5b902fd69298b2e38b9e867e19d4c444
#
_entry.id   5b902fd69298b2e38b9e867e19d4c444
#
_cell.length_a   1.000
_cell.length_b   1.000
_cell.length_c   1.000
_cell.angle_alpha   90.00
_cell.angle_beta   90.00
_cell.angle_gamma   90.00
#
_symmetry.space_group_name_H-M   'P 1'
#
loop_
_entity.id
_entity.type
_entity.pdbx_description
1 polymer ?
#
loop_
_entity_poly.entity_id
_entity_poly.type
_entity_poly.pdbx_seq_one_letter_code
_entity_poly.pdbx_strand_id
1 'polypeptide(L)'
;MNIVRNFIVLLCMCLTFIQMHAQENLDLKGTSCVPVMAVTEDALAFKAGEKMDFVLHYEWGAVNTDVGYATVTLDSLTYNGHKAFLCSAYGKTTRMFDVFFKVREDFKSWFTRDGLRPLKFTRDTYEGGYEAKNTYHYNWNASEPYIAADVYSSKRGMKSIPLSLTPCTFDLPALFYFARNMDFDAVEPGRRYPMTFAIDDDVYNVYFILYGRETLKIKGLGTVRTIKFAAKLLEGEVFKGEEDMLIWVSDDDNRLPVYFEAPLIVGVATGRMTGYEGLKHPFKALVKKK
;
A
#
# COMPACT_ATOMS: atom_id res chain seq x y z
N MET A 1 -26.65 4.80 -21.32
CA MET A 1 -27.03 4.72 -19.89
C MET A 1 -26.80 3.33 -19.28
N ASN A 2 -26.99 2.25 -20.00
CA ASN A 2 -26.71 0.88 -19.50
C ASN A 2 -25.22 0.51 -19.42
N ILE A 3 -24.36 1.11 -20.25
CA ILE A 3 -22.90 0.84 -20.28
C ILE A 3 -22.23 1.37 -19.01
N VAL A 4 -22.57 2.57 -18.56
CA VAL A 4 -22.02 3.18 -17.34
C VAL A 4 -22.49 2.42 -16.09
N ARG A 5 -23.75 1.93 -16.07
CA ARG A 5 -24.30 1.13 -14.97
C ARG A 5 -23.65 -0.26 -14.87
N ASN A 6 -23.38 -0.90 -16.00
CA ASN A 6 -22.66 -2.18 -16.02
C ASN A 6 -21.17 -2.01 -15.67
N PHE A 7 -20.58 -0.87 -16.01
CA PHE A 7 -19.21 -0.50 -15.65
C PHE A 7 -19.04 -0.27 -14.15
N ILE A 8 -20.01 0.39 -13.52
CA ILE A 8 -20.05 0.64 -12.06
C ILE A 8 -20.30 -0.66 -11.28
N VAL A 9 -21.15 -1.55 -11.80
CA VAL A 9 -21.38 -2.89 -11.21
C VAL A 9 -20.13 -3.78 -11.28
N LEU A 10 -19.33 -3.65 -12.37
CA LEU A 10 -18.08 -4.40 -12.50
C LEU A 10 -17.01 -3.94 -11.49
N LEU A 11 -16.95 -2.65 -11.18
CA LEU A 11 -16.06 -2.12 -10.16
C LEU A 11 -16.50 -2.54 -8.72
N CYS A 12 -17.78 -2.83 -8.51
CA CYS A 12 -18.37 -3.21 -7.23
C CYS A 12 -18.37 -4.72 -6.95
N MET A 13 -18.32 -5.58 -7.98
CA MET A 13 -18.37 -7.04 -7.79
C MET A 13 -17.03 -7.66 -7.37
N CYS A 14 -16.02 -6.83 -7.14
CA CYS A 14 -14.61 -7.19 -7.12
C CYS A 14 -14.04 -7.83 -5.87
N LEU A 15 -14.85 -8.24 -4.92
CA LEU A 15 -14.32 -8.83 -3.67
C LEU A 15 -14.89 -10.20 -3.29
N THR A 16 -15.47 -10.98 -4.21
CA THR A 16 -16.26 -12.15 -3.77
C THR A 16 -15.90 -13.52 -4.30
N PHE A 17 -14.95 -13.70 -5.17
CA PHE A 17 -14.52 -15.06 -5.56
C PHE A 17 -12.99 -15.17 -5.66
N ILE A 18 -12.35 -15.47 -4.52
CA ILE A 18 -11.01 -16.07 -4.52
C ILE A 18 -11.21 -17.54 -4.92
N GLN A 19 -11.10 -17.84 -6.20
CA GLN A 19 -10.82 -19.22 -6.62
C GLN A 19 -9.31 -19.43 -6.42
N MET A 20 -9.00 -20.45 -5.61
CA MET A 20 -7.64 -20.95 -5.41
C MET A 20 -7.02 -21.28 -6.77
N HIS A 21 -6.16 -20.40 -7.26
CA HIS A 21 -5.16 -20.75 -8.26
C HIS A 21 -3.83 -21.00 -7.54
N ALA A 22 -3.10 -22.00 -8.01
CA ALA A 22 -1.87 -22.47 -7.40
C ALA A 22 -0.91 -21.29 -7.14
N GLN A 23 -0.76 -20.91 -5.85
CA GLN A 23 0.35 -20.07 -5.42
C GLN A 23 1.64 -20.75 -5.86
N GLU A 24 2.47 -20.08 -6.65
CA GLU A 24 3.88 -20.46 -6.73
C GLU A 24 4.40 -20.48 -5.29
N ASN A 25 4.67 -21.67 -4.76
CA ASN A 25 5.29 -21.86 -3.46
C ASN A 25 6.71 -21.31 -3.51
N LEU A 26 6.86 -20.01 -3.31
CA LEU A 26 8.15 -19.43 -2.94
C LEU A 26 8.44 -19.94 -1.51
N ASP A 27 9.45 -20.79 -1.40
CA ASP A 27 9.93 -21.27 -0.09
C ASP A 27 10.53 -20.11 0.71
N LEU A 28 9.71 -19.49 1.55
CA LEU A 28 10.09 -18.38 2.42
C LEU A 28 10.77 -18.85 3.73
N LYS A 29 10.97 -20.16 3.91
CA LYS A 29 11.66 -20.72 5.06
C LYS A 29 13.14 -20.33 5.03
N GLY A 30 13.50 -19.37 5.87
CA GLY A 30 14.90 -18.96 6.09
C GLY A 30 15.42 -17.83 5.20
N THR A 31 14.60 -17.23 4.36
CA THR A 31 15.00 -16.02 3.61
C THR A 31 14.76 -14.77 4.44
N SER A 32 15.79 -13.91 4.53
CA SER A 32 15.58 -12.52 4.93
C SER A 32 14.64 -11.86 3.92
N CYS A 33 13.77 -10.96 4.39
CA CYS A 33 13.01 -10.06 3.52
C CYS A 33 13.96 -9.34 2.57
N VAL A 34 13.41 -8.50 1.71
CA VAL A 34 14.16 -7.55 0.89
C VAL A 34 15.34 -6.94 1.64
N PRO A 35 16.50 -6.73 1.00
CA PRO A 35 17.57 -5.93 1.60
C PRO A 35 17.04 -4.57 2.06
N VAL A 36 17.26 -4.24 3.32
CA VAL A 36 16.85 -2.97 3.91
C VAL A 36 18.06 -2.26 4.51
N MET A 37 18.03 -0.94 4.49
CA MET A 37 18.92 -0.14 5.32
C MET A 37 18.65 -0.42 6.80
N ALA A 38 19.50 0.06 7.70
CA ALA A 38 19.25 -0.08 9.14
C ALA A 38 17.84 0.45 9.49
N VAL A 39 17.03 -0.38 10.13
CA VAL A 39 15.66 -0.04 10.55
C VAL A 39 15.63 0.40 12.02
N THR A 40 16.60 1.21 12.43
CA THR A 40 16.60 1.92 13.71
C THR A 40 15.96 3.31 13.51
N GLU A 41 15.30 3.86 14.51
CA GLU A 41 14.57 5.13 14.41
C GLU A 41 15.41 6.25 13.76
N ASP A 42 16.69 6.35 14.12
CA ASP A 42 17.59 7.37 13.58
C ASP A 42 17.96 7.16 12.11
N ALA A 43 17.96 5.92 11.62
CA ALA A 43 18.32 5.55 10.26
C ALA A 43 17.13 5.55 9.28
N LEU A 44 15.88 5.60 9.78
CA LEU A 44 14.69 5.57 8.93
C LEU A 44 14.66 6.75 7.94
N ALA A 45 14.09 6.53 6.77
CA ALA A 45 13.87 7.55 5.73
C ALA A 45 12.81 8.61 6.11
N PHE A 46 12.15 8.48 7.24
CA PHE A 46 11.02 9.31 7.69
C PHE A 46 11.06 9.56 9.19
N LYS A 47 10.19 10.44 9.67
CA LYS A 47 9.97 10.73 11.10
C LYS A 47 8.49 11.00 11.38
N ALA A 48 8.09 10.98 12.65
CA ALA A 48 6.76 11.42 13.07
C ALA A 48 6.51 12.89 12.70
N GLY A 49 5.25 13.20 12.40
CA GLY A 49 4.81 14.49 11.88
C GLY A 49 4.84 14.57 10.35
N GLU A 50 5.20 13.49 9.65
CA GLU A 50 5.14 13.44 8.19
C GLU A 50 3.69 13.34 7.72
N LYS A 51 3.37 14.11 6.66
CA LYS A 51 2.11 14.05 5.94
C LYS A 51 2.37 14.08 4.44
N MET A 52 1.62 13.26 3.69
CA MET A 52 1.63 13.21 2.23
C MET A 52 0.21 13.25 1.69
N ASP A 53 -0.03 14.10 0.68
CA ASP A 53 -1.31 14.22 0.00
C ASP A 53 -1.19 13.74 -1.44
N PHE A 54 -2.17 12.97 -1.89
CA PHE A 54 -2.24 12.34 -3.22
C PHE A 54 -3.54 12.67 -3.93
N VAL A 55 -3.46 12.75 -5.26
CA VAL A 55 -4.62 12.74 -6.16
C VAL A 55 -4.65 11.41 -6.88
N LEU A 56 -5.82 10.77 -6.86
CA LEU A 56 -6.11 9.54 -7.57
C LEU A 56 -6.78 9.88 -8.90
N HIS A 57 -6.29 9.30 -9.98
CA HIS A 57 -6.72 9.54 -11.33
C HIS A 57 -7.10 8.22 -11.99
N TYR A 58 -8.11 8.25 -12.86
CA TYR A 58 -8.56 7.08 -13.59
C TYR A 58 -8.64 7.38 -15.09
N GLU A 59 -8.12 6.42 -15.88
CA GLU A 59 -8.11 6.50 -17.33
C GLU A 59 -8.67 5.23 -17.96
N TRP A 60 -9.70 5.41 -18.80
CA TRP A 60 -10.29 4.35 -19.61
C TRP A 60 -11.09 4.93 -20.78
N GLY A 61 -10.67 4.63 -22.00
CA GLY A 61 -11.33 5.14 -23.22
C GLY A 61 -11.41 6.67 -23.24
N ALA A 62 -12.61 7.21 -23.20
CA ALA A 62 -12.84 8.66 -23.13
C ALA A 62 -12.84 9.22 -21.69
N VAL A 63 -12.77 8.36 -20.67
CA VAL A 63 -12.70 8.78 -19.25
C VAL A 63 -11.24 9.03 -18.89
N ASN A 64 -10.91 10.26 -18.55
CA ASN A 64 -9.57 10.66 -18.11
C ASN A 64 -9.75 11.78 -17.08
N THR A 65 -9.81 11.42 -15.78
CA THR A 65 -10.21 12.37 -14.73
C THR A 65 -9.67 12.03 -13.35
N ASP A 66 -9.53 13.05 -12.51
CA ASP A 66 -9.22 12.90 -11.10
C ASP A 66 -10.47 12.42 -10.34
N VAL A 67 -10.39 11.21 -9.78
CA VAL A 67 -11.53 10.51 -9.16
C VAL A 67 -11.53 10.59 -7.64
N GLY A 68 -10.38 10.87 -7.02
CA GLY A 68 -10.27 10.85 -5.56
C GLY A 68 -9.01 11.50 -5.02
N TYR A 69 -8.93 11.51 -3.70
CA TYR A 69 -7.81 12.02 -2.92
C TYR A 69 -7.46 11.02 -1.83
N ALA A 70 -6.18 10.96 -1.48
CA ALA A 70 -5.72 10.22 -0.33
C ALA A 70 -4.72 11.08 0.48
N THR A 71 -4.74 10.90 1.79
CA THR A 71 -3.78 11.53 2.72
C THR A 71 -3.18 10.44 3.60
N VAL A 72 -1.87 10.46 3.75
CA VAL A 72 -1.12 9.57 4.64
C VAL A 72 -0.43 10.41 5.69
N THR A 73 -0.61 10.09 6.97
CA THR A 73 0.06 10.74 8.10
C THR A 73 0.81 9.72 8.94
N LEU A 74 1.88 10.18 9.59
CA LEU A 74 2.68 9.38 10.51
C LEU A 74 2.84 10.10 11.84
N ASP A 75 2.28 9.53 12.90
CA ASP A 75 2.41 10.01 14.26
C ASP A 75 3.29 9.08 15.09
N SER A 76 3.75 9.54 16.25
CA SER A 76 4.49 8.73 17.22
C SER A 76 3.72 8.60 18.53
N LEU A 77 3.73 7.39 19.11
CA LEU A 77 3.05 7.09 20.37
C LEU A 77 3.73 5.91 21.08
N THR A 78 3.22 5.60 22.25
CA THR A 78 3.51 4.31 22.92
C THR A 78 2.28 3.41 22.78
N TYR A 79 2.46 2.21 22.26
CA TYR A 79 1.41 1.20 22.11
C TYR A 79 1.83 -0.10 22.82
N ASN A 80 1.05 -0.53 23.83
CA ASN A 80 1.34 -1.72 24.64
C ASN A 80 2.80 -1.78 25.14
N GLY A 81 3.33 -0.64 25.63
CA GLY A 81 4.70 -0.53 26.14
C GLY A 81 5.80 -0.37 25.07
N HIS A 82 5.47 -0.49 23.79
CA HIS A 82 6.43 -0.28 22.69
C HIS A 82 6.40 1.16 22.17
N LYS A 83 7.58 1.73 21.92
CA LYS A 83 7.69 2.95 21.11
C LYS A 83 7.23 2.62 19.70
N ALA A 84 6.18 3.26 19.22
CA ALA A 84 5.55 2.92 17.96
C ALA A 84 5.30 4.18 17.10
N PHE A 85 5.15 3.95 15.81
CA PHE A 85 4.48 4.86 14.89
C PHE A 85 3.03 4.45 14.72
N LEU A 86 2.17 5.44 14.44
CA LEU A 86 0.83 5.28 13.92
C LEU A 86 0.79 5.89 12.52
N CYS A 87 0.69 5.04 11.52
CA CYS A 87 0.33 5.48 10.18
C CYS A 87 -1.18 5.49 10.02
N SER A 88 -1.73 6.61 9.54
CA SER A 88 -3.13 6.73 9.15
C SER A 88 -3.18 7.10 7.66
N ALA A 89 -3.84 6.26 6.85
CA ALA A 89 -4.07 6.49 5.44
C ALA A 89 -5.57 6.57 5.17
N TYR A 90 -6.03 7.74 4.73
CA TYR A 90 -7.42 8.00 4.41
C TYR A 90 -7.58 8.30 2.93
N GLY A 91 -8.50 7.60 2.25
CA GLY A 91 -8.84 7.79 0.86
C GLY A 91 -10.32 8.05 0.64
N LYS A 92 -10.65 8.90 -0.34
CA LYS A 92 -12.03 9.16 -0.73
C LYS A 92 -12.16 9.58 -2.18
N THR A 93 -13.29 9.22 -2.79
CA THR A 93 -13.71 9.75 -4.08
C THR A 93 -14.17 11.21 -3.98
N THR A 94 -14.06 11.94 -5.10
CA THR A 94 -14.60 13.30 -5.23
C THR A 94 -16.13 13.29 -5.14
N ARG A 95 -16.76 14.42 -4.76
CA ARG A 95 -18.22 14.54 -4.70
C ARG A 95 -18.90 14.22 -6.04
N MET A 96 -18.28 14.58 -7.14
CA MET A 96 -18.78 14.29 -8.47
C MET A 96 -18.75 12.77 -8.75
N PHE A 97 -17.68 12.09 -8.34
CA PHE A 97 -17.54 10.66 -8.55
C PHE A 97 -18.38 9.84 -7.57
N ASP A 98 -18.65 10.35 -6.36
CA ASP A 98 -19.56 9.73 -5.35
C ASP A 98 -20.97 9.44 -5.90
N VAL A 99 -21.44 10.23 -6.87
CA VAL A 99 -22.75 10.02 -7.52
C VAL A 99 -22.78 8.70 -8.31
N PHE A 100 -21.63 8.27 -8.82
CA PHE A 100 -21.48 7.04 -9.59
C PHE A 100 -20.98 5.89 -8.73
N PHE A 101 -19.95 6.14 -7.92
CA PHE A 101 -19.29 5.15 -7.11
C PHE A 101 -18.57 5.79 -5.92
N LYS A 102 -19.17 5.70 -4.75
CA LYS A 102 -18.62 6.26 -3.53
C LYS A 102 -17.60 5.32 -2.91
N VAL A 103 -16.37 5.81 -2.68
CA VAL A 103 -15.29 5.10 -1.97
C VAL A 103 -14.87 5.89 -0.73
N ARG A 104 -14.71 5.18 0.39
CA ARG A 104 -14.12 5.69 1.64
C ARG A 104 -13.21 4.60 2.19
N GLU A 105 -11.95 4.93 2.35
CA GLU A 105 -10.92 4.05 2.89
C GLU A 105 -10.31 4.69 4.13
N ASP A 106 -10.26 3.98 5.24
CA ASP A 106 -9.54 4.37 6.47
C ASP A 106 -8.69 3.19 6.91
N PHE A 107 -7.38 3.31 6.73
CA PHE A 107 -6.39 2.32 7.15
C PHE A 107 -5.52 2.92 8.24
N LYS A 108 -5.32 2.16 9.33
CA LYS A 108 -4.38 2.54 10.39
C LYS A 108 -3.49 1.36 10.73
N SER A 109 -2.20 1.61 10.87
CA SER A 109 -1.24 0.62 11.32
C SER A 109 -0.38 1.19 12.44
N TRP A 110 -0.24 0.42 13.51
CA TRP A 110 0.70 0.65 14.59
C TRP A 110 1.88 -0.29 14.39
N PHE A 111 3.08 0.25 14.27
CA PHE A 111 4.30 -0.55 14.09
C PHE A 111 5.45 0.02 14.91
N THR A 112 6.40 -0.83 15.32
CA THR A 112 7.52 -0.43 16.15
C THR A 112 8.41 0.59 15.45
N ARG A 113 9.02 1.52 16.21
CA ARG A 113 9.98 2.48 15.63
C ARG A 113 11.30 1.81 15.24
N ASP A 114 11.68 0.78 15.97
CA ASP A 114 12.83 -0.07 15.62
C ASP A 114 12.33 -1.38 15.02
N GLY A 115 12.82 -1.72 13.83
CA GLY A 115 12.46 -2.93 13.10
C GLY A 115 11.18 -2.85 12.29
N LEU A 116 10.36 -1.80 12.43
CA LEU A 116 9.09 -1.55 11.69
C LEU A 116 8.11 -2.73 11.74
N ARG A 117 8.12 -3.50 12.84
CA ARG A 117 7.22 -4.65 13.02
C ARG A 117 5.80 -4.19 13.28
N PRO A 118 4.79 -4.63 12.51
CA PRO A 118 3.39 -4.34 12.80
C PRO A 118 2.99 -4.86 14.19
N LEU A 119 2.18 -4.08 14.91
CA LEU A 119 1.63 -4.40 16.23
C LEU A 119 0.11 -4.53 16.17
N LYS A 120 -0.52 -3.63 15.41
CA LYS A 120 -1.96 -3.59 15.18
C LYS A 120 -2.25 -2.98 13.83
N PHE A 121 -3.30 -3.45 13.17
CA PHE A 121 -3.85 -2.86 11.96
C PHE A 121 -5.36 -2.75 12.06
N THR A 122 -5.94 -1.68 11.49
CA THR A 122 -7.38 -1.55 11.30
C THR A 122 -7.66 -1.05 9.89
N ARG A 123 -8.75 -1.58 9.31
CA ARG A 123 -9.34 -1.15 8.05
C ARG A 123 -10.81 -0.87 8.24
N ASP A 124 -11.29 0.23 7.69
CA ASP A 124 -12.73 0.52 7.53
C ASP A 124 -12.93 1.01 6.09
N THR A 125 -13.58 0.18 5.29
CA THR A 125 -13.74 0.36 3.85
C THR A 125 -15.21 0.44 3.49
N TYR A 126 -15.58 1.43 2.66
CA TYR A 126 -16.85 1.52 1.97
C TYR A 126 -16.62 1.71 0.48
N GLU A 127 -17.09 0.79 -0.35
CA GLU A 127 -16.95 0.79 -1.81
C GLU A 127 -18.29 0.51 -2.48
N GLY A 128 -19.01 1.56 -2.91
CA GLY A 128 -20.24 1.43 -3.68
C GLY A 128 -21.34 0.54 -3.06
N GLY A 129 -21.42 0.46 -1.73
CA GLY A 129 -22.35 -0.40 -0.98
C GLY A 129 -21.71 -1.65 -0.37
N TYR A 130 -20.46 -1.99 -0.75
CA TYR A 130 -19.69 -2.98 -0.05
C TYR A 130 -19.00 -2.35 1.17
N GLU A 131 -19.04 -3.05 2.29
CA GLU A 131 -18.35 -2.67 3.53
C GLU A 131 -17.41 -3.78 3.97
N ALA A 132 -16.20 -3.40 4.42
CA ALA A 132 -15.25 -4.30 5.07
C ALA A 132 -14.60 -3.60 6.27
N LYS A 133 -14.43 -4.36 7.37
CA LYS A 133 -13.75 -3.89 8.59
C LYS A 133 -12.84 -4.99 9.09
N ASN A 134 -11.56 -4.67 9.22
CA ASN A 134 -10.57 -5.61 9.71
C ASN A 134 -9.90 -5.02 10.94
N THR A 135 -9.62 -5.87 11.92
CA THR A 135 -8.74 -5.56 13.06
C THR A 135 -7.77 -6.70 13.24
N TYR A 136 -6.46 -6.40 13.16
CA TYR A 136 -5.40 -7.36 13.37
C TYR A 136 -4.61 -7.03 14.62
N HIS A 137 -4.27 -8.06 15.40
CA HIS A 137 -3.32 -7.99 16.51
C HIS A 137 -2.18 -8.96 16.23
N TYR A 138 -0.95 -8.44 16.12
CA TYR A 138 0.24 -9.20 15.77
C TYR A 138 0.87 -9.80 17.03
N ASN A 139 0.90 -11.11 17.14
CA ASN A 139 1.41 -11.86 18.30
C ASN A 139 2.81 -12.43 18.01
N TRP A 140 3.82 -11.56 18.03
CA TRP A 140 5.21 -11.91 17.74
C TRP A 140 5.86 -12.81 18.76
N ASN A 141 5.43 -12.76 20.03
CA ASN A 141 6.02 -13.48 21.16
C ASN A 141 5.38 -14.83 21.42
N ALA A 142 4.41 -15.27 20.61
CA ALA A 142 3.85 -16.60 20.70
C ALA A 142 4.90 -17.67 20.28
N SER A 143 4.77 -18.90 20.74
CA SER A 143 5.63 -20.01 20.31
C SER A 143 5.63 -20.20 18.80
N GLU A 144 4.48 -19.99 18.19
CA GLU A 144 4.27 -19.85 16.75
C GLU A 144 3.65 -18.47 16.53
N PRO A 145 4.38 -17.49 15.98
CA PRO A 145 3.85 -16.17 15.73
C PRO A 145 2.62 -16.21 14.78
N TYR A 146 1.60 -15.42 15.11
CA TYR A 146 0.36 -15.35 14.33
C TYR A 146 -0.29 -13.96 14.42
N ILE A 147 -1.20 -13.68 13.48
CA ILE A 147 -2.08 -12.51 13.53
C ILE A 147 -3.45 -12.97 14.03
N ALA A 148 -3.91 -12.45 15.17
CA ALA A 148 -5.31 -12.58 15.56
C ALA A 148 -6.13 -11.58 14.72
N ALA A 149 -6.92 -12.08 13.78
CA ALA A 149 -7.65 -11.28 12.81
C ALA A 149 -9.16 -11.37 13.05
N ASP A 150 -9.78 -10.22 13.34
CA ASP A 150 -11.23 -10.01 13.30
C ASP A 150 -11.55 -9.33 11.99
N VAL A 151 -12.29 -10.01 11.11
CA VAL A 151 -12.61 -9.54 9.77
C VAL A 151 -14.13 -9.56 9.55
N TYR A 152 -14.64 -8.44 9.06
CA TYR A 152 -16.04 -8.29 8.68
C TYR A 152 -16.15 -7.88 7.22
N SER A 153 -17.13 -8.44 6.53
CA SER A 153 -17.59 -7.85 5.27
C SER A 153 -19.12 -7.95 5.17
N SER A 154 -19.71 -6.99 4.48
CA SER A 154 -21.17 -6.96 4.24
C SER A 154 -21.69 -8.18 3.49
N LYS A 155 -20.80 -8.91 2.79
CA LYS A 155 -21.15 -10.13 2.04
C LYS A 155 -21.00 -11.42 2.86
N ARG A 156 -20.01 -11.49 3.78
CA ARG A 156 -19.66 -12.74 4.49
C ARG A 156 -19.86 -12.67 6.02
N GLY A 157 -20.21 -11.49 6.56
CA GLY A 157 -20.36 -11.28 8.00
C GLY A 157 -19.01 -11.23 8.73
N MET A 158 -19.04 -11.45 10.04
CA MET A 158 -17.87 -11.42 10.94
C MET A 158 -17.20 -12.78 11.04
N LYS A 159 -15.88 -12.79 11.04
CA LYS A 159 -15.04 -13.95 11.35
C LYS A 159 -13.90 -13.53 12.27
N SER A 160 -13.49 -14.42 13.18
CA SER A 160 -12.27 -14.31 13.98
C SER A 160 -11.39 -15.51 13.66
N ILE A 161 -10.20 -15.25 13.11
CA ILE A 161 -9.30 -16.31 12.58
C ILE A 161 -7.84 -15.99 12.91
N PRO A 162 -7.00 -16.99 13.13
CA PRO A 162 -5.55 -16.81 13.13
C PRO A 162 -5.03 -16.79 11.68
N LEU A 163 -4.16 -15.81 11.37
CA LEU A 163 -3.42 -15.77 10.11
C LEU A 163 -1.94 -16.04 10.37
N SER A 164 -1.24 -16.60 9.37
CA SER A 164 0.20 -16.86 9.47
C SER A 164 0.98 -15.55 9.59
N LEU A 165 2.05 -15.57 10.39
CA LEU A 165 2.92 -14.42 10.62
C LEU A 165 4.38 -14.83 10.43
N THR A 166 5.06 -14.17 9.50
CA THR A 166 6.50 -14.32 9.27
C THR A 166 7.20 -12.98 9.50
N PRO A 167 8.53 -12.93 9.65
CA PRO A 167 9.26 -11.66 9.76
C PRO A 167 9.04 -10.71 8.57
N CYS A 168 8.56 -11.23 7.43
CA CYS A 168 8.28 -10.47 6.21
C CYS A 168 6.78 -10.19 5.98
N THR A 169 5.93 -10.36 7.00
CA THR A 169 4.48 -10.13 6.90
C THR A 169 4.12 -8.72 7.34
N PHE A 170 3.45 -7.99 6.47
CA PHE A 170 3.03 -6.61 6.68
C PHE A 170 1.54 -6.43 6.38
N ASP A 171 0.93 -5.41 6.98
CA ASP A 171 -0.28 -4.76 6.47
C ASP A 171 0.08 -3.62 5.51
N LEU A 172 -0.91 -3.03 4.83
CA LEU A 172 -0.66 -2.04 3.79
C LEU A 172 0.10 -0.79 4.27
N PRO A 173 -0.28 -0.09 5.37
CA PRO A 173 0.48 1.07 5.83
C PRO A 173 1.88 0.73 6.35
N ALA A 174 2.05 -0.41 7.03
CA ALA A 174 3.38 -0.85 7.49
C ALA A 174 4.29 -1.19 6.31
N LEU A 175 3.76 -1.88 5.28
CA LEU A 175 4.50 -2.18 4.04
C LEU A 175 4.93 -0.90 3.31
N PHE A 176 4.06 0.10 3.24
CA PHE A 176 4.35 1.40 2.63
C PHE A 176 5.56 2.08 3.28
N TYR A 177 5.66 2.09 4.61
CA TYR A 177 6.80 2.66 5.32
C TYR A 177 8.04 1.74 5.31
N PHE A 178 7.85 0.42 5.37
CA PHE A 178 8.94 -0.55 5.24
C PHE A 178 9.63 -0.42 3.88
N ALA A 179 8.87 -0.33 2.79
CA ALA A 179 9.40 -0.20 1.43
C ALA A 179 10.29 1.05 1.24
N ARG A 180 10.06 2.13 1.99
CA ARG A 180 10.89 3.34 1.96
C ARG A 180 12.28 3.14 2.59
N ASN A 181 12.48 2.06 3.34
CA ASN A 181 13.77 1.71 3.92
C ASN A 181 14.47 0.58 3.17
N MET A 182 13.98 0.18 2.00
CA MET A 182 14.70 -0.76 1.14
C MET A 182 16.04 -0.19 0.70
N ASP A 183 17.07 -1.03 0.73
CA ASP A 183 18.39 -0.69 0.20
C ASP A 183 18.41 -0.90 -1.32
N PHE A 184 17.94 0.10 -2.06
CA PHE A 184 17.86 0.03 -3.53
C PHE A 184 19.21 -0.10 -4.22
N ASP A 185 20.32 0.13 -3.51
CA ASP A 185 21.67 -0.07 -4.07
C ASP A 185 22.15 -1.52 -3.86
N ALA A 186 21.62 -2.23 -2.86
CA ALA A 186 21.86 -3.66 -2.63
C ALA A 186 20.85 -4.56 -3.37
N VAL A 187 19.77 -3.99 -3.94
CA VAL A 187 18.76 -4.73 -4.69
C VAL A 187 19.19 -4.90 -6.16
N GLU A 188 19.24 -6.13 -6.64
CA GLU A 188 19.57 -6.45 -8.03
C GLU A 188 18.38 -6.13 -8.95
N PRO A 189 18.53 -5.30 -10.00
CA PRO A 189 17.48 -5.03 -10.97
C PRO A 189 16.95 -6.32 -11.64
N GLY A 190 15.65 -6.43 -11.80
CA GLY A 190 14.99 -7.58 -12.42
C GLY A 190 14.81 -8.80 -11.52
N ARG A 191 15.47 -8.85 -10.34
CA ARG A 191 15.30 -9.95 -9.38
C ARG A 191 14.00 -9.77 -8.59
N ARG A 192 13.29 -10.89 -8.33
CA ARG A 192 12.10 -10.93 -7.48
C ARG A 192 12.48 -11.07 -6.02
N TYR A 193 11.96 -10.18 -5.19
CA TYR A 193 12.14 -10.18 -3.74
C TYR A 193 10.79 -10.45 -3.05
N PRO A 194 10.64 -11.60 -2.39
CA PRO A 194 9.36 -12.00 -1.80
C PRO A 194 9.07 -11.25 -0.50
N MET A 195 7.79 -10.93 -0.29
CA MET A 195 7.21 -10.45 0.95
C MET A 195 5.84 -11.06 1.14
N THR A 196 5.27 -10.94 2.32
CA THR A 196 3.89 -11.35 2.58
C THR A 196 3.04 -10.17 3.01
N PHE A 197 1.81 -10.16 2.55
CA PHE A 197 0.86 -9.08 2.76
C PHE A 197 -0.44 -9.64 3.34
N ALA A 198 -0.80 -9.18 4.55
CA ALA A 198 -2.03 -9.58 5.23
C ALA A 198 -3.16 -8.61 4.87
N ILE A 199 -4.24 -9.12 4.31
CA ILE A 199 -5.48 -8.40 4.05
C ILE A 199 -6.68 -9.34 4.14
N ASP A 200 -7.82 -8.84 4.60
CA ASP A 200 -9.05 -9.62 4.80
C ASP A 200 -8.81 -10.88 5.66
N ASP A 201 -9.16 -12.05 5.16
CA ASP A 201 -9.05 -13.33 5.87
C ASP A 201 -7.86 -14.19 5.40
N ASP A 202 -6.81 -13.57 4.79
CA ASP A 202 -5.66 -14.32 4.28
C ASP A 202 -4.33 -13.53 4.32
N VAL A 203 -3.23 -14.25 4.07
CA VAL A 203 -1.87 -13.70 3.91
C VAL A 203 -1.35 -14.11 2.55
N TYR A 204 -1.11 -13.12 1.70
CA TYR A 204 -0.73 -13.31 0.31
C TYR A 204 0.77 -13.15 0.11
N ASN A 205 1.35 -14.00 -0.70
CA ASN A 205 2.71 -13.82 -1.18
C ASN A 205 2.73 -12.75 -2.27
N VAL A 206 3.53 -11.72 -2.05
CA VAL A 206 3.78 -10.65 -3.02
C VAL A 206 5.27 -10.56 -3.28
N TYR A 207 5.67 -9.95 -4.39
CA TYR A 207 7.07 -9.66 -4.66
C TYR A 207 7.21 -8.26 -5.21
N PHE A 208 8.41 -7.72 -5.10
CA PHE A 208 8.75 -6.51 -5.83
C PHE A 208 9.97 -6.76 -6.73
N ILE A 209 10.09 -5.95 -7.77
CA ILE A 209 11.17 -5.98 -8.76
C ILE A 209 11.66 -4.56 -8.97
N LEU A 210 12.96 -4.33 -8.79
CA LEU A 210 13.58 -3.04 -9.12
C LEU A 210 13.78 -2.95 -10.64
N TYR A 211 13.31 -1.85 -11.26
CA TYR A 211 13.55 -1.57 -12.67
C TYR A 211 14.69 -0.59 -12.91
N GLY A 212 14.94 0.32 -11.97
CA GLY A 212 16.03 1.28 -12.07
C GLY A 212 15.63 2.71 -11.72
N ARG A 213 16.42 3.67 -12.22
CA ARG A 213 16.25 5.10 -11.92
C ARG A 213 15.86 5.87 -13.16
N GLU A 214 14.93 6.82 -13.02
CA GLU A 214 14.51 7.72 -14.08
C GLU A 214 14.05 9.06 -13.51
N THR A 215 13.79 10.03 -14.38
CA THR A 215 13.26 11.34 -13.99
C THR A 215 11.84 11.49 -14.49
N LEU A 216 10.90 11.75 -13.56
CA LEU A 216 9.48 11.82 -13.86
C LEU A 216 8.96 13.24 -13.64
N LYS A 217 8.16 13.75 -14.60
CA LYS A 217 7.42 15.01 -14.44
C LYS A 217 6.05 14.72 -13.86
N ILE A 218 5.81 15.17 -12.62
CA ILE A 218 4.59 14.89 -11.87
C ILE A 218 3.73 16.16 -11.81
N LYS A 219 2.49 16.05 -12.30
CA LYS A 219 1.52 17.17 -12.30
C LYS A 219 1.22 17.61 -10.86
N GLY A 220 1.45 18.88 -10.55
CA GLY A 220 1.22 19.46 -9.22
C GLY A 220 2.45 19.46 -8.32
N LEU A 221 3.43 18.59 -8.56
CA LEU A 221 4.65 18.50 -7.76
C LEU A 221 5.86 19.12 -8.46
N GLY A 222 6.16 18.71 -9.70
CA GLY A 222 7.33 19.17 -10.44
C GLY A 222 8.07 18.02 -11.13
N THR A 223 9.38 18.21 -11.38
CA THR A 223 10.26 17.19 -11.98
C THR A 223 11.08 16.54 -10.86
N VAL A 224 11.00 15.21 -10.73
CA VAL A 224 11.59 14.44 -9.63
C VAL A 224 12.47 13.33 -10.19
N ARG A 225 13.69 13.18 -9.66
CA ARG A 225 14.48 11.96 -9.85
C ARG A 225 13.83 10.86 -9.05
N THR A 226 13.65 9.69 -9.65
CA THR A 226 12.90 8.58 -9.06
C THR A 226 13.60 7.24 -9.22
N ILE A 227 13.28 6.34 -8.32
CA ILE A 227 13.56 4.91 -8.41
C ILE A 227 12.24 4.23 -8.74
N LYS A 228 12.22 3.45 -9.83
CA LYS A 228 11.05 2.71 -10.30
C LYS A 228 11.15 1.25 -9.90
N PHE A 229 10.08 0.73 -9.32
CA PHE A 229 9.94 -0.69 -9.04
C PHE A 229 8.50 -1.15 -9.29
N ALA A 230 8.31 -2.46 -9.43
CA ALA A 230 7.01 -3.09 -9.49
C ALA A 230 6.70 -3.81 -8.18
N ALA A 231 5.42 -3.83 -7.82
CA ALA A 231 4.87 -4.69 -6.78
C ALA A 231 3.77 -5.56 -7.38
N LYS A 232 3.79 -6.88 -7.09
CA LYS A 232 2.73 -7.79 -7.55
C LYS A 232 1.42 -7.36 -6.91
N LEU A 233 0.40 -7.18 -7.75
CA LEU A 233 -0.97 -6.98 -7.30
C LEU A 233 -1.60 -8.32 -6.94
N LEU A 234 -2.45 -8.31 -5.90
CA LEU A 234 -3.29 -9.46 -5.60
C LEU A 234 -4.27 -9.67 -6.75
N GLU A 235 -4.36 -10.90 -7.24
CA GLU A 235 -5.37 -11.26 -8.23
C GLU A 235 -6.76 -11.07 -7.64
N GLY A 236 -7.64 -10.40 -8.39
CA GLY A 236 -9.00 -10.13 -7.98
C GLY A 236 -9.83 -9.61 -9.14
N GLU A 237 -11.11 -9.29 -8.88
CA GLU A 237 -12.01 -8.78 -9.91
C GLU A 237 -11.63 -7.39 -10.44
N VAL A 238 -10.67 -6.68 -9.81
CA VAL A 238 -10.24 -5.31 -10.19
C VAL A 238 -8.91 -5.31 -10.92
N PHE A 239 -7.98 -6.19 -10.50
CA PHE A 239 -6.63 -6.21 -11.05
C PHE A 239 -6.47 -7.35 -12.07
N LYS A 240 -5.75 -7.06 -13.15
CA LYS A 240 -5.30 -8.10 -14.07
C LYS A 240 -4.16 -8.86 -13.40
N GLY A 241 -4.33 -10.13 -13.10
CA GLY A 241 -3.41 -10.95 -12.30
C GLY A 241 -2.00 -11.14 -12.86
N GLU A 242 -1.70 -10.67 -14.07
CA GLU A 242 -0.37 -10.76 -14.68
C GLU A 242 0.37 -9.40 -14.72
N GLU A 243 -0.30 -8.30 -14.42
CA GLU A 243 0.30 -6.97 -14.50
C GLU A 243 0.58 -6.44 -13.08
N ASP A 244 1.83 -6.05 -12.84
CA ASP A 244 2.28 -5.52 -11.55
C ASP A 244 1.92 -4.03 -11.39
N MET A 245 1.68 -3.59 -10.17
CA MET A 245 1.63 -2.16 -9.87
C MET A 245 3.03 -1.56 -9.99
N LEU A 246 3.16 -0.48 -10.76
CA LEU A 246 4.40 0.29 -10.89
C LEU A 246 4.41 1.42 -9.86
N ILE A 247 5.54 1.58 -9.17
CA ILE A 247 5.70 2.56 -8.10
C ILE A 247 7.00 3.34 -8.34
N TRP A 248 6.93 4.66 -8.19
CA TRP A 248 8.07 5.55 -8.24
C TRP A 248 8.26 6.24 -6.90
N VAL A 249 9.41 6.00 -6.28
CA VAL A 249 9.83 6.72 -5.08
C VAL A 249 10.89 7.75 -5.41
N SER A 250 10.99 8.81 -4.62
CA SER A 250 12.05 9.81 -4.80
C SER A 250 13.44 9.21 -4.61
N ASP A 251 14.37 9.52 -5.52
CA ASP A 251 15.77 9.10 -5.44
C ASP A 251 16.56 10.07 -4.54
N ASP A 252 16.21 10.06 -3.25
CA ASP A 252 16.86 10.78 -2.16
C ASP A 252 16.61 10.09 -0.81
N ASP A 253 17.10 10.69 0.26
CA ASP A 253 17.06 10.13 1.61
C ASP A 253 15.64 9.95 2.17
N ASN A 254 14.59 10.60 1.60
CA ASN A 254 13.20 10.46 2.03
C ASN A 254 12.48 9.27 1.41
N ARG A 255 12.88 8.81 0.19
CA ARG A 255 12.21 7.72 -0.53
C ARG A 255 10.70 7.89 -0.62
N LEU A 256 10.23 9.13 -0.92
CA LEU A 256 8.80 9.45 -1.00
C LEU A 256 8.15 8.73 -2.17
N PRO A 257 7.04 8.01 -1.99
CA PRO A 257 6.26 7.49 -3.11
C PRO A 257 5.56 8.66 -3.80
N VAL A 258 6.10 9.06 -4.94
CA VAL A 258 5.67 10.27 -5.66
C VAL A 258 4.65 9.98 -6.76
N TYR A 259 4.64 8.74 -7.27
CA TYR A 259 3.72 8.31 -8.31
C TYR A 259 3.54 6.78 -8.29
N PHE A 260 2.35 6.30 -8.66
CA PHE A 260 2.10 4.89 -8.94
C PHE A 260 1.10 4.72 -10.09
N GLU A 261 1.18 3.56 -10.74
CA GLU A 261 0.23 3.08 -11.75
C GLU A 261 -0.22 1.67 -11.38
N ALA A 262 -1.53 1.47 -11.33
CA ALA A 262 -2.14 0.18 -11.07
C ALA A 262 -3.03 -0.20 -12.27
N PRO A 263 -2.64 -1.20 -13.08
CA PRO A 263 -3.48 -1.71 -14.14
C PRO A 263 -4.71 -2.38 -13.55
N LEU A 264 -5.88 -2.01 -14.05
CA LEU A 264 -7.15 -2.59 -13.67
C LEU A 264 -7.65 -3.50 -14.80
N ILE A 265 -8.61 -4.39 -14.52
CA ILE A 265 -9.29 -5.17 -15.57
C ILE A 265 -9.80 -4.25 -16.68
N VAL A 266 -10.25 -3.06 -16.29
CA VAL A 266 -10.69 -2.03 -17.22
C VAL A 266 -9.99 -0.72 -16.87
N GLY A 267 -9.10 -0.25 -17.74
CA GLY A 267 -8.37 1.00 -17.59
C GLY A 267 -7.19 0.93 -16.63
N VAL A 268 -6.71 2.11 -16.22
CA VAL A 268 -5.57 2.29 -15.34
C VAL A 268 -5.94 3.27 -14.23
N ALA A 269 -5.63 2.91 -12.98
CA ALA A 269 -5.65 3.84 -11.87
C ALA A 269 -4.23 4.35 -11.62
N THR A 270 -4.07 5.65 -11.44
CA THR A 270 -2.79 6.26 -11.07
C THR A 270 -2.96 7.11 -9.83
N GLY A 271 -1.88 7.19 -9.04
CA GLY A 271 -1.80 8.10 -7.92
C GLY A 271 -0.57 8.99 -8.03
N ARG A 272 -0.73 10.28 -7.78
CA ARG A 272 0.37 11.23 -7.78
C ARG A 272 0.40 12.03 -6.50
N MET A 273 1.58 12.20 -5.91
CA MET A 273 1.77 13.08 -4.78
C MET A 273 1.61 14.54 -5.22
N THR A 274 0.86 15.31 -4.44
CA THR A 274 0.58 16.73 -4.70
C THR A 274 1.02 17.63 -3.57
N GLY A 275 1.23 17.09 -2.36
CA GLY A 275 1.69 17.83 -1.19
C GLY A 275 2.45 16.93 -0.22
N TYR A 276 3.31 17.56 0.59
CA TYR A 276 4.05 16.90 1.66
C TYR A 276 4.40 17.90 2.76
N GLU A 277 4.45 17.42 3.99
CA GLU A 277 4.85 18.17 5.18
C GLU A 277 5.67 17.27 6.10
N GLY A 278 6.49 17.86 7.00
CA GLY A 278 7.17 17.15 8.07
C GLY A 278 8.25 16.16 7.65
N LEU A 279 8.82 16.28 6.45
CA LEU A 279 9.88 15.39 5.97
C LEU A 279 11.08 15.37 6.92
N LYS A 280 11.73 14.21 7.02
CA LYS A 280 12.95 14.06 7.82
C LYS A 280 14.15 14.71 7.16
N HIS A 281 14.26 14.62 5.84
CA HIS A 281 15.37 15.10 5.04
C HIS A 281 14.91 16.17 4.02
N PRO A 282 15.81 17.04 3.52
CA PRO A 282 15.50 17.89 2.39
C PRO A 282 15.08 17.07 1.15
N PHE A 283 14.08 17.53 0.42
CA PHE A 283 13.60 16.85 -0.80
C PHE A 283 14.57 17.11 -1.98
N LYS A 284 15.74 16.47 -1.96
CA LYS A 284 16.82 16.67 -2.94
C LYS A 284 16.51 16.08 -4.33
N ALA A 285 15.58 15.12 -4.42
CA ALA A 285 15.17 14.53 -5.69
C ALA A 285 14.30 15.48 -6.54
N LEU A 286 13.67 16.50 -5.91
CA LEU A 286 12.89 17.51 -6.64
C LEU A 286 13.82 18.47 -7.38
N VAL A 287 14.02 18.21 -8.71
CA VAL A 287 14.96 18.96 -9.57
C VAL A 287 14.39 20.31 -9.98
N LYS A 288 13.07 20.36 -10.25
CA LYS A 288 12.36 21.56 -10.67
C LYS A 288 10.97 21.58 -10.05
N LYS A 289 10.72 22.58 -9.20
CA LYS A 289 9.39 22.84 -8.64
C LYS A 289 8.48 23.41 -9.73
N LYS A 290 7.19 23.11 -9.64
CA LYS A 290 6.17 23.67 -10.54
C LYS A 290 6.04 25.18 -10.35
#